data_0d8c41dba93a5b85ef18e1f38e4afd8b
#
_entry.id   0d8c41dba93a5b85ef18e1f38e4afd8b
#
_cell.length_a   1.000
_cell.length_b   1.000
_cell.length_c   1.000
_cell.angle_alpha   90.00
_cell.angle_beta   90.00
_cell.angle_gamma   90.00
#
_symmetry.space_group_name_H-M   'P 1'
#
loop_
_entity.id
_entity.type
_entity.pdbx_description
1 polymer ?
#
loop_
_entity_poly.entity_id
_entity_poly.type
_entity_poly.pdbx_seq_one_letter_code
_entity_poly.pdbx_strand_id
1 'polypeptide(L)'
;LKHFRDEIHIPISDAQLEANPYLPPYYNPGPQDETIQYMLERRRALGGFLPERRATHVDLNLPGDSAYAIAKKGSGTQAVATTMAFVRILKDLLRVKDFGNRIVPVIPDEARTFGVDAFFPTAKIYNPKGQHYTSVDRDLLLAYKESPQGQIVHVGINEAGAVAAFTSAGTSYSTHGEPLIPVYIFYSMFGFQRTGDAQWAAGDQMARGFIMGATAGRTT
;
A
#
# COMPACT_ATOMS: atom_id res chain seq x y z
N LEU A 1 -18.55 21.05 30.19
CA LEU A 1 -17.72 20.01 30.84
C LEU A 1 -18.51 19.17 31.82
N LYS A 2 -19.31 19.74 32.77
CA LYS A 2 -20.08 18.98 33.77
C LYS A 2 -21.00 17.96 33.12
N HIS A 3 -21.87 18.38 32.19
CA HIS A 3 -22.77 17.49 31.48
C HIS A 3 -22.02 16.34 30.76
N PHE A 4 -20.90 16.64 30.07
CA PHE A 4 -20.06 15.62 29.43
C PHE A 4 -19.48 14.63 30.43
N ARG A 5 -18.95 15.13 31.56
CA ARG A 5 -18.45 14.29 32.65
C ARG A 5 -19.53 13.35 33.19
N ASP A 6 -20.75 13.88 33.40
CA ASP A 6 -21.86 13.10 33.94
C ASP A 6 -22.31 12.00 32.97
N GLU A 7 -22.41 12.31 31.67
CA GLU A 7 -22.76 11.36 30.63
C GLU A 7 -21.78 10.18 30.52
N ILE A 8 -20.50 10.41 30.73
CA ILE A 8 -19.46 9.38 30.68
C ILE A 8 -19.03 8.88 32.06
N HIS A 9 -19.75 9.28 33.10
CA HIS A 9 -19.56 8.81 34.49
C HIS A 9 -18.14 8.96 35.04
N ILE A 10 -17.45 10.06 34.71
CA ILE A 10 -16.12 10.33 35.24
C ILE A 10 -16.22 10.86 36.68
N PRO A 11 -15.53 10.25 37.66
CA PRO A 11 -15.61 10.61 39.07
C PRO A 11 -14.78 11.87 39.42
N ILE A 12 -15.11 12.99 38.79
CA ILE A 12 -14.52 14.31 39.07
C ILE A 12 -15.65 15.21 39.61
N SER A 13 -15.44 15.83 40.77
CA SER A 13 -16.45 16.69 41.39
C SER A 13 -16.62 18.04 40.66
N ASP A 14 -17.75 18.69 40.87
CA ASP A 14 -18.01 20.03 40.36
C ASP A 14 -16.95 21.02 40.85
N ALA A 15 -16.60 20.96 42.11
CA ALA A 15 -15.60 21.81 42.71
C ALA A 15 -14.22 21.67 42.03
N GLN A 16 -13.84 20.47 41.65
CA GLN A 16 -12.58 20.23 40.91
C GLN A 16 -12.64 20.81 39.49
N LEU A 17 -13.79 20.73 38.82
CA LEU A 17 -13.95 21.35 37.49
C LEU A 17 -13.99 22.89 37.55
N GLU A 18 -14.57 23.44 38.60
CA GLU A 18 -14.68 24.89 38.81
C GLU A 18 -13.36 25.53 39.26
N ALA A 19 -12.50 24.78 39.93
CA ALA A 19 -11.19 25.27 40.37
C ALA A 19 -10.30 25.78 39.24
N ASN A 20 -10.36 25.12 38.07
CA ASN A 20 -9.75 25.59 36.84
C ASN A 20 -10.53 25.08 35.62
N PRO A 21 -11.49 25.86 35.08
CA PRO A 21 -12.32 25.46 33.96
C PRO A 21 -11.56 25.18 32.65
N TYR A 22 -10.34 25.71 32.52
CA TYR A 22 -9.52 25.58 31.32
C TYR A 22 -8.55 24.39 31.40
N LEU A 23 -8.31 23.87 32.60
CA LEU A 23 -7.43 22.72 32.83
C LEU A 23 -8.09 21.76 33.83
N PRO A 24 -9.08 20.99 33.41
CA PRO A 24 -9.73 19.99 34.27
C PRO A 24 -8.74 18.91 34.70
N PRO A 25 -8.93 18.29 35.86
CA PRO A 25 -8.07 17.21 36.33
C PRO A 25 -8.03 16.07 35.31
N TYR A 26 -6.85 15.50 35.11
CA TYR A 26 -6.71 14.27 34.35
C TYR A 26 -7.21 13.08 35.18
N TYR A 27 -8.13 12.32 34.61
CA TYR A 27 -8.64 11.10 35.21
C TYR A 27 -8.05 9.88 34.53
N ASN A 28 -7.45 9.01 35.32
CA ASN A 28 -6.99 7.69 34.90
C ASN A 28 -7.51 6.65 35.92
N PRO A 29 -8.41 5.74 35.50
CA PRO A 29 -8.99 4.75 36.40
C PRO A 29 -7.98 3.72 36.94
N GLY A 30 -6.82 3.64 36.30
CA GLY A 30 -5.77 2.70 36.65
C GLY A 30 -5.93 1.31 36.01
N PRO A 31 -4.86 0.51 36.06
CA PRO A 31 -4.80 -0.76 35.36
C PRO A 31 -5.73 -1.86 35.90
N GLN A 32 -6.27 -1.69 37.11
CA GLN A 32 -7.17 -2.67 37.75
C GLN A 32 -8.65 -2.35 37.55
N ASP A 33 -8.96 -1.22 36.92
CA ASP A 33 -10.34 -0.85 36.62
C ASP A 33 -10.94 -1.82 35.60
N GLU A 34 -12.22 -2.16 35.81
CA GLU A 34 -12.94 -3.13 34.95
C GLU A 34 -12.96 -2.74 33.47
N THR A 35 -13.15 -1.44 33.19
CA THR A 35 -13.18 -0.93 31.82
C THR A 35 -11.81 -1.06 31.14
N ILE A 36 -10.74 -0.80 31.90
CA ILE A 36 -9.37 -0.97 31.40
C ILE A 36 -9.05 -2.45 31.19
N GLN A 37 -9.46 -3.33 32.12
CA GLN A 37 -9.26 -4.77 31.95
C GLN A 37 -10.02 -5.30 30.72
N TYR A 38 -11.28 -4.88 30.52
CA TYR A 38 -12.04 -5.24 29.31
C TYR A 38 -11.33 -4.78 28.03
N MET A 39 -10.90 -3.52 27.98
CA MET A 39 -10.17 -2.99 26.83
C MET A 39 -8.89 -3.78 26.56
N LEU A 40 -8.11 -4.09 27.58
CA LEU A 40 -6.86 -4.83 27.46
C LEU A 40 -7.09 -6.27 27.00
N GLU A 41 -8.15 -6.91 27.50
CA GLU A 41 -8.53 -8.26 27.07
C GLU A 41 -8.86 -8.28 25.58
N ARG A 42 -9.71 -7.36 25.11
CA ARG A 42 -10.04 -7.24 23.68
C ARG A 42 -8.80 -6.96 22.85
N ARG A 43 -7.91 -6.10 23.33
CA ARG A 43 -6.68 -5.79 22.64
C ARG A 43 -5.73 -7.01 22.53
N ARG A 44 -5.60 -7.79 23.58
CA ARG A 44 -4.80 -9.04 23.58
C ARG A 44 -5.39 -10.08 22.64
N ALA A 45 -6.71 -10.23 22.61
CA ALA A 45 -7.39 -11.14 21.69
C ALA A 45 -7.14 -10.80 20.20
N LEU A 46 -6.87 -9.52 19.90
CA LEU A 46 -6.49 -9.04 18.56
C LEU A 46 -4.98 -9.12 18.27
N GLY A 47 -4.21 -9.81 19.10
CA GLY A 47 -2.77 -9.99 18.90
C GLY A 47 -1.87 -8.93 19.55
N GLY A 48 -2.39 -8.09 20.43
CA GLY A 48 -1.60 -7.11 21.18
C GLY A 48 -1.80 -5.65 20.77
N PHE A 49 -0.87 -4.81 21.15
CA PHE A 49 -0.95 -3.37 20.95
C PHE A 49 -0.43 -2.96 19.57
N LEU A 50 -0.99 -1.90 19.00
CA LEU A 50 -0.53 -1.30 17.75
C LEU A 50 0.00 0.13 18.02
N PRO A 51 1.04 0.57 17.33
CA PRO A 51 1.90 -0.23 16.44
C PRO A 51 2.84 -1.15 17.21
N GLU A 52 2.97 -2.39 16.77
CA GLU A 52 4.00 -3.28 17.28
C GLU A 52 5.24 -3.17 16.39
N ARG A 53 6.37 -2.78 16.96
CA ARG A 53 7.64 -2.72 16.24
C ARG A 53 8.28 -4.10 16.25
N ARG A 54 8.25 -4.76 15.08
CA ARG A 54 8.93 -6.03 14.89
C ARG A 54 10.27 -5.77 14.24
N ALA A 55 11.33 -6.17 14.90
CA ALA A 55 12.70 -6.05 14.41
C ALA A 55 13.13 -7.22 13.51
N THR A 56 12.17 -7.90 12.86
CA THR A 56 12.48 -9.02 11.96
C THR A 56 13.15 -8.48 10.72
N HIS A 57 14.38 -8.90 10.47
CA HIS A 57 15.09 -8.62 9.23
C HIS A 57 15.01 -9.85 8.33
N VAL A 58 14.55 -9.64 7.11
CA VAL A 58 14.54 -10.67 6.08
C VAL A 58 15.45 -10.21 4.96
N ASP A 59 16.53 -10.92 4.76
CA ASP A 59 17.44 -10.69 3.62
C ASP A 59 16.76 -11.14 2.33
N LEU A 60 16.75 -10.25 1.34
CA LEU A 60 16.25 -10.57 0.02
C LEU A 60 17.40 -11.06 -0.86
N ASN A 61 17.20 -12.19 -1.52
CA ASN A 61 18.06 -12.61 -2.61
C ASN A 61 17.85 -11.67 -3.80
N LEU A 62 18.75 -10.71 -3.97
CA LEU A 62 18.65 -9.71 -5.02
C LEU A 62 18.88 -10.35 -6.39
N PRO A 63 18.17 -9.89 -7.43
CA PRO A 63 18.38 -10.35 -8.80
C PRO A 63 19.80 -10.05 -9.27
N GLY A 64 20.40 -11.02 -9.94
CA GLY A 64 21.69 -10.81 -10.61
C GLY A 64 21.56 -10.00 -11.89
N ASP A 65 22.70 -9.71 -12.51
CA ASP A 65 22.84 -8.88 -13.71
C ASP A 65 21.97 -9.32 -14.90
N SER A 66 21.69 -10.60 -15.02
CA SER A 66 20.84 -11.15 -16.07
C SER A 66 19.40 -10.62 -16.05
N ALA A 67 18.88 -10.31 -14.89
CA ALA A 67 17.53 -9.72 -14.75
C ALA A 67 17.43 -8.30 -15.34
N TYR A 68 18.57 -7.63 -15.53
CA TYR A 68 18.66 -6.28 -16.08
C TYR A 68 19.24 -6.25 -17.50
N ALA A 69 19.44 -7.41 -18.11
CA ALA A 69 20.12 -7.53 -19.40
C ALA A 69 19.44 -6.70 -20.50
N ILE A 70 18.11 -6.64 -20.50
CA ILE A 70 17.34 -5.86 -21.49
C ILE A 70 17.64 -4.36 -21.39
N ALA A 71 17.79 -3.84 -20.18
CA ALA A 71 18.13 -2.44 -19.95
C ALA A 71 19.59 -2.15 -20.29
N LYS A 72 20.50 -3.05 -19.91
CA LYS A 72 21.95 -2.92 -20.21
C LYS A 72 22.23 -2.97 -21.70
N LYS A 73 21.46 -3.75 -22.46
CA LYS A 73 21.60 -3.84 -23.93
C LYS A 73 21.17 -2.55 -24.63
N GLY A 74 20.25 -1.78 -24.02
CA GLY A 74 19.65 -0.61 -24.63
C GLY A 74 18.67 -0.95 -25.75
N SER A 75 18.16 0.07 -26.44
CA SER A 75 17.18 -0.06 -27.51
C SER A 75 17.73 0.05 -28.94
N GLY A 76 19.05 0.28 -29.08
CA GLY A 76 19.68 0.49 -30.38
C GLY A 76 19.12 1.71 -31.10
N THR A 77 18.66 1.52 -32.32
CA THR A 77 18.02 2.57 -33.13
C THR A 77 16.54 2.77 -32.84
N GLN A 78 15.93 1.91 -32.02
CA GLN A 78 14.52 1.97 -31.72
C GLN A 78 14.23 2.98 -30.61
N ALA A 79 13.38 3.95 -30.87
CA ALA A 79 12.88 4.85 -29.84
C ALA A 79 11.94 4.10 -28.87
N VAL A 80 12.22 4.16 -27.58
CA VAL A 80 11.42 3.52 -26.53
C VAL A 80 11.11 4.53 -25.45
N ALA A 81 9.84 4.64 -25.06
CA ALA A 81 9.43 5.46 -23.93
C ALA A 81 10.04 4.89 -22.62
N THR A 82 10.43 5.75 -21.71
CA THR A 82 11.04 5.36 -20.42
C THR A 82 10.11 4.45 -19.60
N THR A 83 8.80 4.71 -19.60
CA THR A 83 7.80 3.84 -18.97
C THR A 83 7.85 2.42 -19.55
N MET A 84 7.90 2.28 -20.86
CA MET A 84 7.98 0.97 -21.51
C MET A 84 9.31 0.26 -21.26
N ALA A 85 10.41 1.00 -21.16
CA ALA A 85 11.69 0.44 -20.78
C ALA A 85 11.64 -0.13 -19.34
N PHE A 86 11.08 0.64 -18.42
CA PHE A 86 10.87 0.19 -17.04
C PHE A 86 9.97 -1.05 -16.96
N VAL A 87 8.85 -1.07 -17.66
CA VAL A 87 7.93 -2.20 -17.67
C VAL A 87 8.58 -3.47 -18.22
N ARG A 88 9.48 -3.35 -19.19
CA ARG A 88 10.27 -4.50 -19.69
C ARG A 88 11.17 -5.06 -18.60
N ILE A 89 11.85 -4.19 -17.82
CA ILE A 89 12.67 -4.60 -16.68
C ILE A 89 11.77 -5.28 -15.63
N LEU A 90 10.65 -4.66 -15.28
CA LEU A 90 9.72 -5.19 -14.29
C LEU A 90 9.20 -6.58 -14.68
N LYS A 91 8.95 -6.81 -15.97
CA LYS A 91 8.57 -8.12 -16.50
C LYS A 91 9.61 -9.19 -16.24
N ASP A 92 10.87 -8.85 -16.42
CA ASP A 92 11.96 -9.80 -16.20
C ASP A 92 12.18 -10.02 -14.70
N LEU A 93 12.05 -8.99 -13.86
CA LEU A 93 12.13 -9.08 -12.41
C LEU A 93 11.02 -9.94 -11.82
N LEU A 94 9.79 -9.85 -12.34
CA LEU A 94 8.65 -10.69 -11.91
C LEU A 94 8.90 -12.19 -12.11
N ARG A 95 9.82 -12.57 -12.98
CA ARG A 95 10.19 -13.97 -13.28
C ARG A 95 11.32 -14.50 -12.40
N VAL A 96 11.99 -13.64 -11.65
CA VAL A 96 13.08 -14.05 -10.77
C VAL A 96 12.50 -14.83 -9.60
N LYS A 97 12.93 -16.08 -9.46
CA LYS A 97 12.51 -16.94 -8.36
C LYS A 97 12.79 -16.29 -7.00
N ASP A 98 11.86 -16.44 -6.07
CA ASP A 98 11.95 -15.96 -4.68
C ASP A 98 12.03 -14.42 -4.51
N PHE A 99 12.20 -13.68 -5.59
CA PHE A 99 12.17 -12.22 -5.62
C PHE A 99 10.92 -11.69 -6.33
N GLY A 100 10.60 -12.22 -7.50
CA GLY A 100 9.50 -11.75 -8.33
C GLY A 100 8.13 -11.85 -7.67
N ASN A 101 7.90 -12.84 -6.82
CA ASN A 101 6.67 -13.00 -6.05
C ASN A 101 6.47 -11.95 -4.95
N ARG A 102 7.49 -11.17 -4.63
CA ARG A 102 7.43 -10.06 -3.68
C ARG A 102 7.08 -8.72 -4.33
N ILE A 103 7.17 -8.64 -5.64
CA ILE A 103 6.84 -7.43 -6.40
C ILE A 103 5.32 -7.29 -6.49
N VAL A 104 4.80 -6.14 -6.11
CA VAL A 104 3.38 -5.81 -6.16
C VAL A 104 3.17 -4.59 -7.05
N PRO A 105 2.89 -4.78 -8.35
CA PRO A 105 2.47 -3.67 -9.19
C PRO A 105 1.14 -3.11 -8.69
N VAL A 106 1.11 -1.82 -8.40
CA VAL A 106 -0.09 -1.10 -7.97
C VAL A 106 -0.46 -0.09 -9.05
N ILE A 107 -1.67 -0.23 -9.58
CA ILE A 107 -2.18 0.63 -10.66
C ILE A 107 -3.56 1.16 -10.32
N PRO A 108 -3.83 2.45 -10.53
CA PRO A 108 -5.16 3.01 -10.31
C PRO A 108 -6.16 2.54 -11.38
N ASP A 109 -5.73 2.41 -12.59
CA ASP A 109 -6.39 1.89 -13.79
C ASP A 109 -5.38 1.98 -14.94
N GLU A 110 -5.82 1.75 -16.20
CA GLU A 110 -5.02 2.04 -17.37
C GLU A 110 -3.71 1.24 -17.50
N ALA A 111 -3.74 0.01 -17.02
CA ALA A 111 -2.64 -0.93 -17.18
C ALA A 111 -2.11 -0.98 -18.61
N ARG A 112 -3.02 -0.87 -19.60
CA ARG A 112 -2.70 -0.90 -21.02
C ARG A 112 -1.85 0.30 -21.47
N THR A 113 -2.18 1.50 -21.00
CA THR A 113 -1.40 2.70 -21.31
C THR A 113 0.03 2.62 -20.76
N PHE A 114 0.20 1.99 -19.62
CA PHE A 114 1.53 1.76 -19.02
C PHE A 114 2.24 0.53 -19.59
N GLY A 115 1.55 -0.33 -20.37
CA GLY A 115 2.08 -1.60 -20.84
C GLY A 115 2.08 -2.72 -19.81
N VAL A 116 1.45 -2.51 -18.66
CA VAL A 116 1.34 -3.50 -17.56
C VAL A 116 0.34 -4.60 -17.88
N ASP A 117 -0.56 -4.40 -18.84
CA ASP A 117 -1.46 -5.41 -19.38
C ASP A 117 -0.72 -6.67 -19.88
N ALA A 118 0.52 -6.51 -20.31
CA ALA A 118 1.40 -7.63 -20.67
C ALA A 118 1.67 -8.62 -19.50
N PHE A 119 1.37 -8.22 -18.27
CA PHE A 119 1.56 -9.06 -17.07
C PHE A 119 0.29 -9.84 -16.69
N PHE A 120 -0.88 -9.48 -17.21
CA PHE A 120 -2.15 -10.12 -16.85
C PHE A 120 -2.14 -11.66 -16.97
N PRO A 121 -1.55 -12.26 -18.02
CA PRO A 121 -1.52 -13.72 -18.13
C PRO A 121 -0.73 -14.41 -17.03
N THR A 122 0.33 -13.78 -16.53
CA THR A 122 1.28 -14.38 -15.58
C THR A 122 1.08 -13.90 -14.16
N ALA A 123 1.10 -12.58 -13.93
CA ALA A 123 0.96 -12.00 -12.61
C ALA A 123 -0.50 -11.91 -12.15
N LYS A 124 -1.45 -11.79 -13.07
CA LYS A 124 -2.90 -11.66 -12.81
C LYS A 124 -3.24 -10.50 -11.88
N ILE A 125 -4.47 -10.02 -11.97
CA ILE A 125 -5.00 -9.03 -11.03
C ILE A 125 -5.47 -9.75 -9.77
N TYR A 126 -5.13 -9.19 -8.61
CA TYR A 126 -5.58 -9.71 -7.34
C TYR A 126 -7.08 -9.46 -7.15
N ASN A 127 -7.82 -10.53 -6.95
CA ASN A 127 -9.20 -10.50 -6.49
C ASN A 127 -9.43 -11.66 -5.53
N PRO A 128 -9.72 -11.40 -4.23
CA PRO A 128 -9.86 -12.46 -3.23
C PRO A 128 -11.00 -13.44 -3.52
N LYS A 129 -11.97 -13.03 -4.34
CA LYS A 129 -13.09 -13.87 -4.77
C LYS A 129 -12.83 -14.59 -6.10
N GLY A 130 -11.75 -14.26 -6.80
CA GLY A 130 -11.53 -14.73 -8.18
C GLY A 130 -12.43 -14.01 -9.19
N GLN A 131 -12.35 -14.43 -10.44
CA GLN A 131 -13.12 -13.84 -11.54
C GLN A 131 -14.38 -14.67 -11.82
N HIS A 132 -15.54 -14.12 -11.51
CA HIS A 132 -16.84 -14.76 -11.68
C HIS A 132 -17.65 -14.24 -12.89
N TYR A 133 -17.00 -13.51 -13.78
CA TYR A 133 -17.60 -12.94 -14.98
C TYR A 133 -16.69 -13.13 -16.19
N THR A 134 -17.26 -13.01 -17.36
CA THR A 134 -16.51 -12.95 -18.61
C THR A 134 -16.42 -11.46 -19.02
N SER A 135 -15.20 -10.98 -19.26
CA SER A 135 -14.99 -9.61 -19.72
C SER A 135 -15.74 -9.36 -21.04
N VAL A 136 -16.45 -8.26 -21.15
CA VAL A 136 -17.21 -7.89 -22.36
C VAL A 136 -16.27 -7.76 -23.56
N ASP A 137 -15.09 -7.20 -23.33
CA ASP A 137 -14.08 -6.94 -24.37
C ASP A 137 -12.98 -8.02 -24.43
N ARG A 138 -13.26 -9.25 -24.00
CA ARG A 138 -12.25 -10.32 -23.91
C ARG A 138 -11.50 -10.55 -25.22
N ASP A 139 -12.17 -10.31 -26.35
CA ASP A 139 -11.59 -10.52 -27.69
C ASP A 139 -10.67 -9.35 -28.10
N LEU A 140 -10.79 -8.21 -27.42
CA LEU A 140 -9.99 -7.00 -27.61
C LEU A 140 -8.94 -6.81 -26.52
N LEU A 141 -9.23 -7.24 -25.29
CA LEU A 141 -8.37 -7.16 -24.13
C LEU A 141 -7.64 -8.49 -23.95
N LEU A 142 -6.42 -8.53 -24.42
CA LEU A 142 -5.53 -9.68 -24.27
C LEU A 142 -5.47 -10.13 -22.81
N ALA A 143 -6.14 -11.25 -22.51
CA ALA A 143 -5.95 -12.04 -21.32
C ALA A 143 -6.10 -11.32 -19.98
N TYR A 144 -7.03 -10.35 -19.86
CA TYR A 144 -7.44 -9.85 -18.56
C TYR A 144 -7.85 -11.04 -17.66
N LYS A 145 -7.22 -11.17 -16.52
CA LYS A 145 -7.47 -12.29 -15.62
C LYS A 145 -7.30 -11.90 -14.15
N GLU A 146 -8.32 -12.19 -13.36
CA GLU A 146 -8.31 -12.02 -11.92
C GLU A 146 -8.10 -13.35 -11.20
N SER A 147 -7.47 -13.31 -10.03
CA SER A 147 -7.20 -14.50 -9.24
C SER A 147 -6.96 -14.15 -7.77
N PRO A 148 -7.33 -15.02 -6.81
CA PRO A 148 -6.92 -14.89 -5.41
C PRO A 148 -5.39 -14.88 -5.21
N GLN A 149 -4.63 -15.43 -6.15
CA GLN A 149 -3.17 -15.40 -6.18
C GLN A 149 -2.63 -14.34 -7.15
N GLY A 150 -3.47 -13.39 -7.56
CA GLY A 150 -3.04 -12.28 -8.41
C GLY A 150 -2.04 -11.38 -7.68
N GLN A 151 -1.08 -10.85 -8.42
CA GLN A 151 0.00 -10.02 -7.91
C GLN A 151 -0.24 -8.53 -8.15
N ILE A 152 -1.01 -8.19 -9.20
CA ILE A 152 -1.30 -6.82 -9.58
C ILE A 152 -2.47 -6.31 -8.74
N VAL A 153 -2.25 -5.24 -8.00
CA VAL A 153 -3.32 -4.53 -7.28
C VAL A 153 -3.88 -3.45 -8.19
N HIS A 154 -5.12 -3.65 -8.61
CA HIS A 154 -5.85 -2.76 -9.50
C HIS A 154 -7.03 -2.16 -8.74
N VAL A 155 -7.00 -0.87 -8.48
CA VAL A 155 -7.96 -0.20 -7.59
C VAL A 155 -9.02 0.64 -8.31
N GLY A 156 -9.04 0.61 -9.63
CA GLY A 156 -9.85 1.53 -10.43
C GLY A 156 -9.23 2.94 -10.47
N ILE A 157 -9.94 3.90 -11.05
CA ILE A 157 -9.49 5.30 -11.12
C ILE A 157 -9.57 5.94 -9.71
N ASN A 158 -8.66 5.55 -8.85
CA ASN A 158 -8.62 5.94 -7.45
C ASN A 158 -7.16 5.98 -6.94
N GLU A 159 -6.50 7.09 -7.16
CA GLU A 159 -5.09 7.27 -6.75
C GLU A 159 -4.94 7.20 -5.23
N ALA A 160 -5.93 7.66 -4.46
CA ALA A 160 -5.91 7.55 -3.00
C ALA A 160 -5.92 6.08 -2.53
N GLY A 161 -6.76 5.24 -3.16
CA GLY A 161 -6.77 3.80 -2.92
C GLY A 161 -5.47 3.13 -3.34
N ALA A 162 -4.88 3.57 -4.46
CA ALA A 162 -3.61 3.04 -4.94
C ALA A 162 -2.45 3.35 -3.98
N VAL A 163 -2.34 4.59 -3.47
CA VAL A 163 -1.28 4.93 -2.51
C VAL A 163 -1.50 4.26 -1.15
N ALA A 164 -2.75 4.02 -0.74
CA ALA A 164 -3.03 3.22 0.45
C ALA A 164 -2.56 1.77 0.30
N ALA A 165 -2.82 1.15 -0.87
CA ALA A 165 -2.31 -0.19 -1.19
C ALA A 165 -0.78 -0.23 -1.25
N PHE A 166 -0.15 0.79 -1.85
CA PHE A 166 1.29 0.97 -1.85
C PHE A 166 1.86 1.02 -0.42
N THR A 167 1.26 1.85 0.44
CA THR A 167 1.70 2.00 1.83
C THR A 167 1.56 0.69 2.61
N SER A 168 0.43 0.00 2.45
CA SER A 168 0.18 -1.29 3.10
C SER A 168 1.21 -2.35 2.69
N ALA A 169 1.49 -2.47 1.40
CA ALA A 169 2.51 -3.40 0.91
C ALA A 169 3.92 -2.95 1.33
N GLY A 170 4.20 -1.65 1.28
CA GLY A 170 5.51 -1.08 1.63
C GLY A 170 5.87 -1.17 3.12
N THR A 171 4.86 -1.31 4.00
CA THR A 171 5.05 -1.50 5.45
C THR A 171 4.91 -2.95 5.89
N SER A 172 4.68 -3.89 4.98
CA SER A 172 4.46 -5.31 5.29
C SER A 172 5.62 -5.97 6.02
N TYR A 173 6.85 -5.52 5.77
CA TYR A 173 8.04 -6.00 6.48
C TYR A 173 7.95 -5.78 8.00
N SER A 174 7.27 -4.72 8.43
CA SER A 174 7.12 -4.37 9.84
C SER A 174 5.82 -4.93 10.44
N THR A 175 4.74 -4.99 9.66
CA THR A 175 3.41 -5.43 10.14
C THR A 175 3.22 -6.95 10.06
N HIS A 176 3.85 -7.60 9.08
CA HIS A 176 3.71 -9.04 8.82
C HIS A 176 5.04 -9.81 8.85
N GLY A 177 6.17 -9.11 8.98
CA GLY A 177 7.49 -9.74 8.91
C GLY A 177 7.91 -10.21 7.50
N GLU A 178 7.14 -9.85 6.47
CA GLU A 178 7.38 -10.24 5.09
C GLU A 178 7.57 -9.01 4.19
N PRO A 179 8.76 -8.77 3.67
CA PRO A 179 8.99 -7.61 2.81
C PRO A 179 8.35 -7.81 1.43
N LEU A 180 7.45 -6.90 1.08
CA LEU A 180 6.94 -6.73 -0.27
C LEU A 180 7.59 -5.53 -0.95
N ILE A 181 7.56 -5.51 -2.28
CA ILE A 181 8.16 -4.47 -3.12
C ILE A 181 7.04 -3.87 -3.98
N PRO A 182 6.24 -2.96 -3.44
CA PRO A 182 5.22 -2.29 -4.24
C PRO A 182 5.85 -1.36 -5.27
N VAL A 183 5.28 -1.39 -6.46
CA VAL A 183 5.61 -0.50 -7.57
C VAL A 183 4.34 0.21 -7.99
N TYR A 184 4.18 1.43 -7.51
CA TYR A 184 3.00 2.25 -7.82
C TYR A 184 3.26 3.07 -9.09
N ILE A 185 2.48 2.78 -10.14
CA ILE A 185 2.57 3.46 -11.44
C ILE A 185 1.29 4.26 -11.64
N PHE A 186 1.43 5.54 -11.97
CA PHE A 186 0.30 6.47 -12.15
C PHE A 186 0.61 7.52 -13.23
N TYR A 187 -0.42 8.20 -13.69
CA TYR A 187 -0.23 9.43 -14.46
C TYR A 187 0.36 10.52 -13.56
N SER A 188 1.55 10.99 -13.91
CA SER A 188 2.30 11.94 -13.06
C SER A 188 1.50 13.22 -12.75
N MET A 189 0.71 13.72 -13.71
CA MET A 189 -0.11 14.91 -13.50
C MET A 189 -1.27 14.70 -12.52
N PHE A 190 -1.75 13.47 -12.33
CA PHE A 190 -2.86 13.18 -11.42
C PHE A 190 -2.37 12.65 -10.08
N GLY A 191 -1.42 11.72 -10.09
CA GLY A 191 -0.95 11.06 -8.89
C GLY A 191 -0.29 12.03 -7.91
N PHE A 192 0.63 12.85 -8.35
CA PHE A 192 1.29 13.82 -7.46
C PHE A 192 0.34 14.85 -6.89
N GLN A 193 -0.59 15.36 -7.68
CA GLN A 193 -1.58 16.35 -7.22
C GLN A 193 -2.56 15.77 -6.20
N ARG A 194 -3.01 14.53 -6.42
CA ARG A 194 -4.08 13.92 -5.63
C ARG A 194 -3.59 13.20 -4.40
N THR A 195 -2.32 12.79 -4.36
CA THR A 195 -1.80 11.90 -3.32
C THR A 195 -0.50 12.37 -2.67
N GLY A 196 -0.10 13.63 -2.88
CA GLY A 196 1.14 14.17 -2.31
C GLY A 196 1.24 13.95 -0.81
N ASP A 197 0.21 14.35 -0.06
CA ASP A 197 0.16 14.18 1.39
C ASP A 197 0.19 12.72 1.82
N ALA A 198 -0.50 11.84 1.07
CA ALA A 198 -0.48 10.42 1.35
C ALA A 198 0.88 9.77 1.07
N GLN A 199 1.62 10.28 0.09
CA GLN A 199 3.00 9.85 -0.18
C GLN A 199 3.95 10.31 0.94
N TRP A 200 3.77 11.52 1.48
CA TRP A 200 4.45 11.98 2.68
C TRP A 200 4.18 11.05 3.87
N ALA A 201 2.91 10.75 4.11
CA ALA A 201 2.51 9.83 5.17
C ALA A 201 3.11 8.42 4.99
N ALA A 202 3.21 7.93 3.76
CA ALA A 202 3.90 6.69 3.45
C ALA A 202 5.40 6.76 3.81
N GLY A 203 6.05 7.90 3.53
CA GLY A 203 7.43 8.15 3.94
C GLY A 203 7.61 8.15 5.45
N ASP A 204 6.74 8.84 6.19
CA ASP A 204 6.74 8.85 7.66
C ASP A 204 6.54 7.46 8.27
N GLN A 205 5.74 6.62 7.63
CA GLN A 205 5.55 5.22 8.00
C GLN A 205 6.71 4.32 7.56
N MET A 206 7.74 4.87 6.92
CA MET A 206 8.88 4.13 6.40
C MET A 206 8.48 3.04 5.39
N ALA A 207 7.43 3.28 4.60
CA ALA A 207 7.03 2.40 3.52
C ALA A 207 8.16 2.25 2.49
N ARG A 208 8.39 1.03 2.03
CA ARG A 208 9.44 0.68 1.06
C ARG A 208 8.80 0.35 -0.27
N GLY A 209 9.40 0.80 -1.37
CA GLY A 209 8.89 0.54 -2.71
C GLY A 209 9.27 1.64 -3.68
N PHE A 210 8.61 1.63 -4.83
CA PHE A 210 8.89 2.56 -5.92
C PHE A 210 7.60 3.27 -6.35
N ILE A 211 7.68 4.60 -6.46
CA ILE A 211 6.63 5.45 -6.99
C ILE A 211 7.08 5.96 -8.35
N MET A 212 6.28 5.76 -9.37
CA MET A 212 6.63 6.07 -10.74
C MET A 212 5.53 6.87 -11.44
N GLY A 213 5.77 8.16 -11.64
CA GLY A 213 4.96 9.00 -12.51
C GLY A 213 5.23 8.66 -13.97
N ALA A 214 4.23 8.16 -14.66
CA ALA A 214 4.29 7.77 -16.05
C ALA A 214 3.52 8.74 -16.94
N THR A 215 3.69 8.62 -18.26
CA THR A 215 3.01 9.45 -19.25
C THR A 215 3.04 10.95 -18.96
N ALA A 216 4.13 11.39 -18.34
CA ALA A 216 4.43 12.80 -18.19
C ALA A 216 4.77 13.38 -19.57
N GLY A 217 3.80 13.37 -20.46
CA GLY A 217 3.92 14.03 -21.74
C GLY A 217 4.38 15.49 -21.54
N ARG A 218 4.67 16.21 -22.59
CA ARG A 218 4.95 17.63 -22.47
C ARG A 218 3.90 18.29 -21.60
N THR A 219 4.25 18.55 -20.37
CA THR A 219 3.60 19.61 -19.60
C THR A 219 4.05 20.91 -20.21
N THR A 220 3.28 21.39 -21.14
CA THR A 220 3.40 22.78 -21.57
C THR A 220 2.83 23.66 -20.49
#